data_2836728ff88c1f3941249170a56f9aac
#
_entry.id   2836728ff88c1f3941249170a56f9aac
#
_cell.length_a   1.000
_cell.length_b   1.000
_cell.length_c   1.000
_cell.angle_alpha   90.00
_cell.angle_beta   90.00
_cell.angle_gamma   90.00
#
_symmetry.space_group_name_H-M   'P 1'
#
loop_
_entity.id
_entity.type
_entity.pdbx_description
1 polymer ?
#
loop_
_entity_poly.entity_id
_entity_poly.type
_entity_poly.pdbx_seq_one_letter_code
_entity_poly.pdbx_strand_id
1 'polypeptide(L)'
;MDTPSTWCKAIDAGYFKGWPDLTSKRVRKFIKIVDETEMGHMDQQQAGTRSTRAVPDPDSMTTVPQAPLNDKTHHVYMTITDVEGRLYSDQTGRFPITSNRGNCYVIIFYAVDGNYIKSYPIKSCHRSQLLKAYDEVYSYLRVRGFCPQLHKLDNEKSNDVLEFIASQQAKVQLTPADTHRTNLAERSVRTWKNYFTATRAGTPSSFRMSNWCKMTEQCDITLNMMRPCTTNPLLSAFEAMEGTYSFSATPMAPVGTEMLMHLKPIRRGTWDYHALRAWYFAPALNHYRVIKGVLESGADRITDTW
;
A
#
# COMPACT_ATOMS: atom_id res chain seq x y z
N MET A 1 -11.17 -1.72 -1.51
CA MET A 1 -11.33 -2.92 -0.63
C MET A 1 -10.74 -4.11 -1.34
N ASP A 2 -10.27 -5.11 -0.60
CA ASP A 2 -9.81 -6.36 -1.20
C ASP A 2 -10.93 -7.37 -1.43
N THR A 3 -10.62 -8.41 -2.21
CA THR A 3 -11.60 -9.46 -2.49
C THR A 3 -11.93 -10.28 -1.24
N PRO A 4 -13.13 -10.88 -1.12
CA PRO A 4 -13.47 -11.77 -0.02
C PRO A 4 -12.48 -12.92 0.17
N SER A 5 -11.84 -13.38 -0.92
CA SER A 5 -10.81 -14.42 -0.87
C SER A 5 -9.56 -13.95 -0.12
N THR A 6 -9.09 -12.71 -0.37
CA THR A 6 -7.94 -12.12 0.33
C THR A 6 -8.24 -11.94 1.82
N TRP A 7 -9.44 -11.46 2.14
CA TRP A 7 -9.92 -11.35 3.52
C TRP A 7 -9.91 -12.69 4.25
N CYS A 8 -10.48 -13.73 3.64
CA CYS A 8 -10.50 -15.07 4.24
C CYS A 8 -9.09 -15.59 4.52
N LYS A 9 -8.16 -15.44 3.56
CA LYS A 9 -6.76 -15.86 3.76
C LYS A 9 -6.11 -15.14 4.94
N ALA A 10 -6.30 -13.82 5.06
CA ALA A 10 -5.73 -13.03 6.14
C ALA A 10 -6.35 -13.38 7.51
N ILE A 11 -7.66 -13.67 7.56
CA ILE A 11 -8.33 -14.12 8.78
C ILE A 11 -7.84 -15.51 9.19
N ASP A 12 -7.76 -16.45 8.24
CA ASP A 12 -7.31 -17.83 8.50
C ASP A 12 -5.83 -17.86 8.93
N ALA A 13 -5.02 -16.90 8.46
CA ALA A 13 -3.65 -16.68 8.92
C ALA A 13 -3.54 -16.00 10.31
N GLY A 14 -4.67 -15.56 10.89
CA GLY A 14 -4.71 -14.94 12.21
C GLY A 14 -4.27 -13.49 12.27
N TYR A 15 -4.29 -12.74 11.15
CA TYR A 15 -3.84 -11.33 11.12
C TYR A 15 -4.83 -10.35 11.77
N PHE A 16 -6.08 -10.77 11.96
CA PHE A 16 -7.13 -9.95 12.59
C PHE A 16 -7.41 -10.39 14.03
N LYS A 17 -6.35 -10.57 14.81
CA LYS A 17 -6.45 -10.92 16.24
C LYS A 17 -7.23 -9.83 16.98
N GLY A 18 -8.15 -10.23 17.84
CA GLY A 18 -8.92 -9.28 18.66
C GLY A 18 -10.10 -8.59 17.95
N TRP A 19 -10.39 -8.92 16.70
CA TRP A 19 -11.65 -8.48 16.08
C TRP A 19 -12.75 -9.47 16.47
N PRO A 20 -13.74 -9.05 17.29
CA PRO A 20 -14.77 -9.95 17.77
C PRO A 20 -15.54 -10.58 16.62
N ASP A 21 -15.72 -11.91 16.71
CA ASP A 21 -16.55 -12.66 15.77
C ASP A 21 -16.18 -12.60 14.27
N LEU A 22 -15.05 -12.04 13.88
CA LEU A 22 -14.61 -12.05 12.50
C LEU A 22 -14.07 -13.43 12.12
N THR A 23 -14.80 -14.14 11.27
CA THR A 23 -14.43 -15.47 10.77
C THR A 23 -14.57 -15.55 9.27
N SER A 24 -13.73 -16.36 8.60
CA SER A 24 -13.83 -16.60 7.16
C SER A 24 -15.21 -17.14 6.75
N LYS A 25 -15.87 -17.89 7.61
CA LYS A 25 -17.24 -18.38 7.37
C LYS A 25 -18.24 -17.21 7.28
N ARG A 26 -18.13 -16.23 8.18
CA ARG A 26 -18.97 -15.01 8.14
C ARG A 26 -18.67 -14.15 6.92
N VAL A 27 -17.38 -13.97 6.61
CA VAL A 27 -16.97 -13.21 5.41
C VAL A 27 -17.59 -13.83 4.16
N ARG A 28 -17.43 -15.15 3.94
CA ARG A 28 -18.02 -15.85 2.78
C ARG A 28 -19.55 -15.76 2.74
N LYS A 29 -20.21 -15.74 3.90
CA LYS A 29 -21.68 -15.67 3.98
C LYS A 29 -22.23 -14.27 3.70
N PHE A 30 -21.59 -13.24 4.21
CA PHE A 30 -22.17 -11.90 4.25
C PHE A 30 -21.50 -10.90 3.31
N ILE A 31 -20.21 -11.10 2.98
CA ILE A 31 -19.50 -10.20 2.09
C ILE A 31 -19.50 -10.79 0.68
N LYS A 32 -20.21 -10.10 -0.22
CA LYS A 32 -20.18 -10.37 -1.64
C LYS A 32 -19.11 -9.54 -2.32
N ILE A 33 -18.67 -9.98 -3.49
CA ILE A 33 -17.90 -9.11 -4.38
C ILE A 33 -18.84 -7.98 -4.79
N VAL A 34 -18.42 -6.76 -4.55
CA VAL A 34 -19.19 -5.55 -4.91
C VAL A 34 -18.47 -4.83 -6.05
N ASP A 35 -19.23 -4.07 -6.81
CA ASP A 35 -18.74 -3.37 -8.02
C ASP A 35 -17.52 -2.50 -7.70
N GLU A 36 -17.48 -1.88 -6.54
CA GLU A 36 -16.35 -1.05 -6.08
C GLU A 36 -15.05 -1.84 -5.93
N THR A 37 -15.14 -3.10 -5.53
CA THR A 37 -13.98 -4.00 -5.47
C THR A 37 -13.50 -4.33 -6.88
N GLU A 38 -14.43 -4.63 -7.79
CA GLU A 38 -14.11 -4.92 -9.18
C GLU A 38 -13.52 -3.70 -9.90
N MET A 39 -14.09 -2.51 -9.68
CA MET A 39 -13.56 -1.24 -10.22
C MET A 39 -12.07 -1.00 -9.88
N GLY A 40 -11.63 -1.49 -8.73
CA GLY A 40 -10.23 -1.35 -8.31
C GLY A 40 -9.32 -2.50 -8.73
N HIS A 41 -9.86 -3.72 -8.84
CA HIS A 41 -9.07 -4.94 -9.01
C HIS A 41 -9.27 -5.63 -10.36
N MET A 42 -10.15 -5.12 -11.24
CA MET A 42 -10.32 -5.68 -12.58
C MET A 42 -9.11 -5.37 -13.45
N ASP A 43 -8.20 -6.33 -13.55
CA ASP A 43 -7.09 -6.30 -14.48
C ASP A 43 -7.45 -7.09 -15.74
N GLN A 44 -7.01 -6.61 -16.90
CA GLN A 44 -7.15 -7.37 -18.15
C GLN A 44 -6.38 -8.68 -18.01
N GLN A 45 -7.11 -9.79 -17.90
CA GLN A 45 -6.49 -11.10 -17.97
C GLN A 45 -5.95 -11.29 -19.39
N GLN A 46 -4.66 -11.46 -19.52
CA GLN A 46 -4.07 -11.96 -20.76
C GLN A 46 -4.40 -13.46 -20.86
N ALA A 47 -5.66 -13.78 -21.10
CA ALA A 47 -6.08 -15.12 -21.43
C ALA A 47 -5.58 -15.43 -22.85
N GLY A 48 -4.85 -16.51 -23.01
CA GLY A 48 -4.47 -16.99 -24.33
C GLY A 48 -3.05 -16.72 -24.79
N THR A 49 -2.11 -16.30 -23.93
CA THR A 49 -0.69 -16.44 -24.20
C THR A 49 -0.30 -17.93 -24.22
N ARG A 50 -0.89 -18.68 -25.14
CA ARG A 50 -0.36 -20.00 -25.48
C ARG A 50 1.06 -19.79 -25.97
N SER A 51 1.99 -20.52 -25.36
CA SER A 51 3.34 -20.63 -25.90
C SER A 51 3.23 -20.94 -27.40
N THR A 52 3.77 -20.10 -28.25
CA THR A 52 3.88 -20.36 -29.69
C THR A 52 4.95 -21.42 -29.97
N ARG A 53 5.54 -22.04 -28.96
CA ARG A 53 6.33 -23.25 -29.14
C ARG A 53 5.41 -24.36 -29.60
N ALA A 54 5.55 -24.74 -30.86
CA ALA A 54 4.94 -25.96 -31.39
C ALA A 54 5.33 -27.11 -30.43
N VAL A 55 4.33 -27.76 -29.86
CA VAL A 55 4.55 -29.04 -29.17
C VAL A 55 4.94 -30.00 -30.29
N PRO A 56 6.11 -30.65 -30.24
CA PRO A 56 6.46 -31.64 -31.23
C PRO A 56 5.38 -32.71 -31.21
N ASP A 57 4.86 -33.01 -32.41
CA ASP A 57 3.87 -34.07 -32.59
C ASP A 57 4.50 -35.39 -32.11
N PRO A 58 3.92 -36.12 -31.15
CA PRO A 58 4.55 -37.33 -30.62
C PRO A 58 4.71 -38.44 -31.67
N ASP A 59 4.08 -38.34 -32.84
CA ASP A 59 4.15 -39.32 -33.91
C ASP A 59 5.21 -39.01 -34.98
N SER A 60 5.93 -37.88 -34.88
CA SER A 60 7.06 -37.61 -35.80
C SER A 60 8.38 -38.18 -35.25
N MET A 61 8.47 -39.48 -35.12
CA MET A 61 9.73 -40.17 -34.91
C MET A 61 10.53 -40.21 -36.22
N THR A 62 10.99 -39.09 -36.70
CA THR A 62 12.14 -39.02 -37.60
C THR A 62 13.36 -38.81 -36.73
N THR A 63 14.26 -39.78 -36.77
CA THR A 63 15.61 -39.76 -36.20
C THR A 63 16.32 -38.49 -36.63
N VAL A 64 16.23 -37.46 -35.78
CA VAL A 64 17.05 -36.27 -35.93
C VAL A 64 18.46 -36.66 -35.47
N PRO A 65 19.51 -36.42 -36.27
CA PRO A 65 20.89 -36.61 -35.83
C PRO A 65 21.05 -35.79 -34.53
N GLN A 66 21.52 -36.44 -33.49
CA GLN A 66 21.87 -35.73 -32.24
C GLN A 66 22.93 -34.69 -32.59
N ALA A 67 22.53 -33.45 -32.71
CA ALA A 67 23.47 -32.35 -32.66
C ALA A 67 24.29 -32.50 -31.38
N PRO A 68 25.62 -32.25 -31.43
CA PRO A 68 26.44 -32.36 -30.26
C PRO A 68 25.80 -31.54 -29.16
N LEU A 69 25.64 -32.16 -27.98
CA LEU A 69 25.19 -31.48 -26.75
C LEU A 69 26.12 -30.28 -26.57
N ASN A 70 25.69 -29.14 -27.09
CA ASN A 70 26.26 -27.89 -26.65
C ASN A 70 26.01 -27.88 -25.16
N ASP A 71 27.07 -27.99 -24.39
CA ASP A 71 27.13 -27.72 -22.99
C ASP A 71 26.68 -26.27 -22.80
N LYS A 72 25.37 -26.04 -22.93
CA LYS A 72 24.74 -24.83 -22.42
C LYS A 72 24.73 -25.02 -20.91
N THR A 73 25.90 -24.80 -20.33
CA THR A 73 26.00 -24.53 -18.93
C THR A 73 25.08 -23.36 -18.66
N HIS A 74 23.86 -23.67 -18.22
CA HIS A 74 22.98 -22.66 -17.66
C HIS A 74 23.67 -22.21 -16.34
N HIS A 75 24.52 -21.21 -16.45
CA HIS A 75 25.00 -20.51 -15.27
C HIS A 75 23.79 -19.82 -14.64
N VAL A 76 23.16 -20.50 -13.70
CA VAL A 76 22.21 -19.87 -12.80
C VAL A 76 23.05 -19.00 -11.87
N TYR A 77 23.16 -17.73 -12.21
CA TYR A 77 23.70 -16.75 -11.28
C TYR A 77 22.64 -16.57 -10.17
N MET A 78 22.74 -17.38 -9.12
CA MET A 78 22.09 -17.08 -7.87
C MET A 78 22.88 -15.94 -7.22
N THR A 79 22.46 -14.74 -7.44
CA THR A 79 22.87 -13.63 -6.58
C THR A 79 22.16 -13.86 -5.25
N ILE A 80 22.86 -14.44 -4.28
CA ILE A 80 22.45 -14.43 -2.88
C ILE A 80 22.65 -12.99 -2.42
N THR A 81 21.63 -12.15 -2.65
CA THR A 81 21.54 -10.85 -2.01
C THR A 81 20.90 -11.11 -0.66
N ASP A 82 21.57 -10.68 0.42
CA ASP A 82 20.97 -10.63 1.73
C ASP A 82 19.58 -10.00 1.59
N VAL A 83 18.57 -10.68 2.10
CA VAL A 83 17.18 -10.27 1.94
C VAL A 83 16.88 -9.06 2.83
N GLU A 84 17.73 -8.83 3.83
CA GLU A 84 17.52 -7.81 4.86
C GLU A 84 17.83 -6.39 4.36
N GLY A 85 16.96 -5.45 4.74
CA GLY A 85 17.16 -4.03 4.50
C GLY A 85 16.92 -3.57 3.06
N ARG A 86 16.14 -4.31 2.24
CA ARG A 86 15.80 -3.86 0.87
C ARG A 86 14.57 -2.98 0.85
N LEU A 87 14.77 -1.77 0.36
CA LEU A 87 13.70 -0.80 0.11
C LEU A 87 13.61 -0.51 -1.38
N TYR A 88 12.39 -0.43 -1.88
CA TYR A 88 12.08 -0.01 -3.23
C TYR A 88 11.20 1.23 -3.16
N SER A 89 11.37 2.16 -4.06
CA SER A 89 10.44 3.27 -4.21
C SER A 89 10.20 3.60 -5.67
N ASP A 90 8.98 4.04 -5.93
CA ASP A 90 8.55 4.52 -7.23
C ASP A 90 7.42 5.52 -7.06
N GLN A 91 7.27 6.44 -8.00
CA GLN A 91 6.20 7.43 -7.96
C GLN A 91 5.04 7.05 -8.87
N THR A 92 3.84 7.37 -8.41
CA THR A 92 2.66 7.22 -9.26
C THR A 92 2.61 8.34 -10.30
N GLY A 93 1.86 8.13 -11.39
CA GLY A 93 1.48 9.24 -12.26
C GLY A 93 0.66 10.31 -11.48
N ARG A 94 0.48 11.47 -12.11
CA ARG A 94 -0.30 12.57 -11.52
C ARG A 94 -1.74 12.13 -11.25
N PHE A 95 -2.24 12.42 -10.05
CA PHE A 95 -3.63 12.19 -9.71
C PHE A 95 -4.55 13.22 -10.42
N PRO A 96 -5.72 12.80 -10.93
CA PRO A 96 -6.58 13.68 -11.72
C PRO A 96 -7.04 14.95 -10.99
N ILE A 97 -7.14 14.90 -9.67
CA ILE A 97 -7.64 15.99 -8.83
C ILE A 97 -6.54 16.39 -7.84
N THR A 98 -6.17 17.67 -7.84
CA THR A 98 -5.29 18.21 -6.79
C THR A 98 -5.98 18.15 -5.44
N SER A 99 -5.30 17.64 -4.42
CA SER A 99 -5.89 17.54 -3.09
C SER A 99 -6.00 18.90 -2.40
N ASN A 100 -6.85 18.98 -1.35
CA ASN A 100 -6.97 20.18 -0.51
C ASN A 100 -5.65 20.61 0.15
N ARG A 101 -4.69 19.66 0.30
CA ARG A 101 -3.33 19.94 0.79
C ARG A 101 -2.37 20.30 -0.33
N GLY A 102 -2.84 20.37 -1.58
CA GLY A 102 -2.04 20.67 -2.77
C GLY A 102 -1.30 19.47 -3.34
N ASN A 103 -1.54 18.24 -2.86
CA ASN A 103 -0.86 17.06 -3.36
C ASN A 103 -1.41 16.65 -4.74
N CYS A 104 -0.50 16.24 -5.64
CA CYS A 104 -0.80 15.81 -7.00
C CYS A 104 -0.27 14.42 -7.33
N TYR A 105 0.67 13.90 -6.55
CA TYR A 105 1.34 12.61 -6.77
C TYR A 105 1.41 11.82 -5.47
N VAL A 106 1.73 10.54 -5.59
CA VAL A 106 2.05 9.67 -4.44
C VAL A 106 3.35 8.94 -4.74
N ILE A 107 4.26 8.91 -3.79
CA ILE A 107 5.43 8.03 -3.81
C ILE A 107 5.06 6.78 -3.01
N ILE A 108 5.35 5.62 -3.57
CA ILE A 108 5.15 4.34 -2.92
C ILE A 108 6.51 3.78 -2.54
N PHE A 109 6.66 3.44 -1.29
CA PHE A 109 7.83 2.78 -0.72
C PHE A 109 7.46 1.34 -0.36
N TYR A 110 8.31 0.40 -0.74
CA TYR A 110 8.11 -1.02 -0.46
C TYR A 110 9.31 -1.60 0.28
N ALA A 111 9.11 -1.91 1.56
CA ALA A 111 10.08 -2.60 2.39
C ALA A 111 9.88 -4.12 2.23
N VAL A 112 10.88 -4.79 1.64
CA VAL A 112 10.77 -6.19 1.23
C VAL A 112 10.63 -7.13 2.42
N ASP A 113 11.41 -6.92 3.46
CA ASP A 113 11.48 -7.79 4.63
C ASP A 113 10.14 -7.89 5.35
N GLY A 114 9.52 -6.74 5.58
CA GLY A 114 8.18 -6.65 6.15
C GLY A 114 7.06 -6.92 5.15
N ASN A 115 7.34 -7.00 3.84
CA ASN A 115 6.34 -6.92 2.78
C ASN A 115 5.43 -5.70 2.93
N TYR A 116 6.00 -4.61 3.48
CA TYR A 116 5.27 -3.43 3.91
C TYR A 116 5.26 -2.36 2.82
N ILE A 117 4.08 -1.84 2.51
CA ILE A 117 3.89 -0.75 1.55
C ILE A 117 3.55 0.53 2.31
N LYS A 118 4.32 1.58 2.09
CA LYS A 118 4.07 2.93 2.61
C LYS A 118 3.85 3.90 1.47
N SER A 119 2.75 4.62 1.51
CA SER A 119 2.47 5.70 0.55
C SER A 119 2.78 7.06 1.17
N TYR A 120 3.24 7.98 0.32
CA TYR A 120 3.50 9.36 0.73
C TYR A 120 2.99 10.33 -0.35
N PRO A 121 1.91 11.08 -0.09
CA PRO A 121 1.40 12.09 -1.02
C PRO A 121 2.34 13.29 -1.11
N ILE A 122 2.66 13.74 -2.33
CA ILE A 122 3.51 14.91 -2.59
C ILE A 122 2.81 15.92 -3.50
N LYS A 123 3.20 17.19 -3.36
CA LYS A 123 2.63 18.28 -4.15
C LYS A 123 3.17 18.29 -5.59
N SER A 124 4.44 18.00 -5.74
CA SER A 124 5.14 18.02 -7.03
C SER A 124 6.35 17.09 -6.98
N CYS A 125 6.91 16.76 -8.13
CA CYS A 125 8.15 16.00 -8.25
C CYS A 125 9.41 16.89 -8.07
N HIS A 126 9.27 18.11 -7.53
CA HIS A 126 10.41 18.96 -7.24
C HIS A 126 11.27 18.38 -6.12
N ARG A 127 12.58 18.66 -6.22
CA ARG A 127 13.62 18.22 -5.30
C ARG A 127 13.22 18.30 -3.83
N SER A 128 12.76 19.46 -3.37
CA SER A 128 12.41 19.69 -1.97
C SER A 128 11.28 18.79 -1.46
N GLN A 129 10.30 18.49 -2.32
CA GLN A 129 9.18 17.61 -1.96
C GLN A 129 9.60 16.14 -1.93
N LEU A 130 10.47 15.73 -2.86
CA LEU A 130 11.02 14.39 -2.89
C LEU A 130 11.89 14.15 -1.65
N LEU A 131 12.86 15.01 -1.38
CA LEU A 131 13.73 14.88 -0.20
C LEU A 131 12.93 14.80 1.09
N LYS A 132 11.91 15.66 1.25
CA LYS A 132 11.03 15.62 2.40
C LYS A 132 10.32 14.28 2.54
N ALA A 133 9.77 13.73 1.44
CA ALA A 133 9.09 12.44 1.44
C ALA A 133 10.04 11.29 1.82
N TYR A 134 11.26 11.30 1.28
CA TYR A 134 12.26 10.30 1.60
C TYR A 134 12.69 10.40 3.07
N ASP A 135 12.96 11.59 3.58
CA ASP A 135 13.37 11.81 4.97
C ASP A 135 12.30 11.33 5.97
N GLU A 136 11.03 11.70 5.74
CA GLU A 136 9.93 11.27 6.60
C GLU A 136 9.72 9.75 6.55
N VAL A 137 9.83 9.13 5.38
CA VAL A 137 9.65 7.67 5.26
C VAL A 137 10.83 6.90 5.85
N TYR A 138 12.06 7.35 5.62
CA TYR A 138 13.25 6.74 6.26
C TYR A 138 13.18 6.83 7.78
N SER A 139 12.81 7.99 8.32
CA SER A 139 12.61 8.20 9.75
C SER A 139 11.51 7.28 10.29
N TYR A 140 10.39 7.19 9.58
CA TYR A 140 9.29 6.30 9.92
C TYR A 140 9.71 4.83 9.99
N LEU A 141 10.47 4.34 9.01
CA LEU A 141 10.94 2.96 8.95
C LEU A 141 11.97 2.66 10.05
N ARG A 142 12.91 3.58 10.28
CA ARG A 142 13.95 3.43 11.32
C ARG A 142 13.39 3.34 12.73
N VAL A 143 12.43 4.19 13.06
CA VAL A 143 11.77 4.14 14.38
C VAL A 143 11.12 2.77 14.63
N ARG A 144 10.79 2.04 13.56
CA ARG A 144 10.18 0.69 13.60
C ARG A 144 11.18 -0.44 13.45
N GLY A 145 12.46 -0.12 13.53
CA GLY A 145 13.53 -1.12 13.48
C GLY A 145 13.93 -1.56 12.05
N PHE A 146 13.33 -0.99 11.01
CA PHE A 146 13.74 -1.26 9.64
C PHE A 146 14.78 -0.24 9.17
N CYS A 147 16.01 -0.69 8.99
CA CYS A 147 17.13 0.13 8.48
C CYS A 147 17.41 -0.24 7.03
N PRO A 148 17.04 0.58 6.04
CA PRO A 148 17.34 0.30 4.65
C PRO A 148 18.85 0.20 4.40
N GLN A 149 19.31 -0.93 3.86
CA GLN A 149 20.69 -1.15 3.44
C GLN A 149 20.88 -1.01 1.93
N LEU A 150 19.84 -1.37 1.18
CA LEU A 150 19.80 -1.27 -0.28
C LEU A 150 18.50 -0.60 -0.72
N HIS A 151 18.61 0.53 -1.40
CA HIS A 151 17.47 1.20 -1.98
C HIS A 151 17.49 1.07 -3.51
N LYS A 152 16.46 0.46 -4.06
CA LYS A 152 16.24 0.37 -5.50
C LYS A 152 15.30 1.45 -6.01
N LEU A 153 15.77 2.17 -7.03
CA LEU A 153 15.05 3.27 -7.67
C LEU A 153 14.90 3.00 -9.16
N ASP A 154 13.88 3.57 -9.77
CA ASP A 154 13.80 3.65 -11.22
C ASP A 154 14.79 4.68 -11.77
N ASN A 155 14.98 4.70 -13.10
CA ASN A 155 16.00 5.52 -13.77
C ASN A 155 15.76 7.05 -13.70
N GLU A 156 14.57 7.50 -13.30
CA GLU A 156 14.29 8.93 -13.07
C GLU A 156 14.97 9.41 -11.78
N LYS A 157 16.11 10.08 -11.93
CA LYS A 157 17.00 10.42 -10.82
C LYS A 157 17.10 11.91 -10.58
N SER A 158 16.88 12.28 -9.34
CA SER A 158 17.46 13.49 -8.78
C SER A 158 18.77 13.08 -8.07
N ASN A 159 19.91 13.68 -8.45
CA ASN A 159 21.19 13.44 -7.76
C ASN A 159 21.07 13.66 -6.25
N ASP A 160 20.23 14.57 -5.84
CA ASP A 160 19.98 14.88 -4.43
C ASP A 160 19.31 13.75 -3.65
N VAL A 161 18.42 13.00 -4.30
CA VAL A 161 17.82 11.80 -3.69
C VAL A 161 18.89 10.72 -3.53
N LEU A 162 19.79 10.57 -4.50
CA LEU A 162 20.91 9.64 -4.41
C LEU A 162 21.87 10.00 -3.27
N GLU A 163 22.23 11.28 -3.15
CA GLU A 163 23.06 11.80 -2.06
C GLU A 163 22.38 11.64 -0.70
N PHE A 164 21.09 11.92 -0.62
CA PHE A 164 20.29 11.66 0.58
C PHE A 164 20.36 10.19 1.00
N ILE A 165 20.07 9.27 0.08
CA ILE A 165 20.09 7.82 0.39
C ILE A 165 21.49 7.39 0.82
N ALA A 166 22.53 7.84 0.15
CA ALA A 166 23.91 7.56 0.53
C ALA A 166 24.24 8.11 1.93
N SER A 167 23.77 9.32 2.27
CA SER A 167 23.91 9.90 3.63
C SER A 167 23.24 9.05 4.71
N GLN A 168 22.21 8.32 4.34
CA GLN A 168 21.50 7.37 5.21
C GLN A 168 22.20 6.00 5.33
N GLN A 169 23.43 5.86 4.78
CA GLN A 169 24.23 4.62 4.76
C GLN A 169 23.59 3.48 3.97
N ALA A 170 22.63 3.77 3.10
CA ALA A 170 22.02 2.80 2.21
C ALA A 170 22.72 2.85 0.83
N LYS A 171 22.96 1.65 0.25
CA LYS A 171 23.44 1.53 -1.12
C LYS A 171 22.31 1.82 -2.08
N VAL A 172 22.60 2.53 -3.16
CA VAL A 172 21.62 2.78 -4.23
C VAL A 172 21.84 1.80 -5.37
N GLN A 173 20.77 1.19 -5.82
CA GLN A 173 20.74 0.41 -7.06
C GLN A 173 19.66 0.96 -7.98
N LEU A 174 20.08 1.24 -9.21
CA LEU A 174 19.17 1.72 -10.25
C LEU A 174 18.69 0.56 -11.08
N THR A 175 17.41 0.55 -11.42
CA THR A 175 16.85 -0.46 -12.32
C THR A 175 17.29 -0.14 -13.74
N PRO A 176 17.92 -1.07 -14.48
CA PRO A 176 18.25 -0.86 -15.89
C PRO A 176 16.98 -0.56 -16.70
N ALA A 177 17.13 0.30 -17.74
CA ALA A 177 16.06 0.52 -18.69
C ALA A 177 15.58 -0.82 -19.30
N ASP A 178 14.30 -0.92 -19.59
CA ASP A 178 13.65 -2.08 -20.22
C ASP A 178 13.57 -3.38 -19.39
N THR A 179 13.98 -3.36 -18.11
CA THR A 179 13.89 -4.51 -17.21
C THR A 179 12.72 -4.42 -16.22
N HIS A 180 11.61 -3.79 -16.61
CA HIS A 180 10.42 -3.52 -15.77
C HIS A 180 9.84 -4.76 -15.09
N ARG A 181 9.96 -5.95 -15.69
CA ARG A 181 9.41 -7.21 -15.14
C ARG A 181 10.02 -7.66 -13.81
N THR A 182 11.22 -7.17 -13.47
CA THR A 182 11.93 -7.53 -12.23
C THR A 182 11.74 -6.50 -11.13
N ASN A 183 11.08 -5.38 -11.42
CA ASN A 183 10.92 -4.30 -10.47
C ASN A 183 9.78 -4.60 -9.48
N LEU A 184 10.13 -4.95 -8.24
CA LEU A 184 9.16 -5.15 -7.16
C LEU A 184 8.44 -3.84 -6.80
N ALA A 185 9.04 -2.67 -7.07
CA ALA A 185 8.39 -1.38 -6.87
C ALA A 185 7.15 -1.23 -7.76
N GLU A 186 7.27 -1.53 -9.06
CA GLU A 186 6.15 -1.44 -10.01
C GLU A 186 4.97 -2.31 -9.58
N ARG A 187 5.26 -3.55 -9.15
CA ARG A 187 4.23 -4.46 -8.63
C ARG A 187 3.56 -3.89 -7.38
N SER A 188 4.33 -3.30 -6.48
CA SER A 188 3.81 -2.69 -5.25
C SER A 188 2.98 -1.46 -5.53
N VAL A 189 3.41 -0.63 -6.49
CA VAL A 189 2.63 0.53 -6.98
C VAL A 189 1.30 0.07 -7.55
N ARG A 190 1.28 -0.99 -8.39
CA ARG A 190 0.04 -1.54 -8.94
C ARG A 190 -0.88 -2.07 -7.85
N THR A 191 -0.36 -2.86 -6.92
CA THR A 191 -1.14 -3.38 -5.78
C THR A 191 -1.75 -2.24 -4.97
N TRP A 192 -0.97 -1.23 -4.65
CA TRP A 192 -1.46 -0.07 -3.90
C TRP A 192 -2.50 0.73 -4.69
N LYS A 193 -2.27 0.98 -5.98
CA LYS A 193 -3.22 1.70 -6.86
C LYS A 193 -4.57 0.97 -6.94
N ASN A 194 -4.56 -0.34 -7.14
CA ASN A 194 -5.77 -1.15 -7.22
C ASN A 194 -6.57 -1.05 -5.91
N TYR A 195 -5.88 -1.21 -4.78
CA TYR A 195 -6.49 -1.09 -3.46
C TYR A 195 -7.04 0.31 -3.18
N PHE A 196 -6.26 1.34 -3.49
CA PHE A 196 -6.67 2.73 -3.34
C PHE A 196 -7.87 3.07 -4.24
N THR A 197 -7.87 2.59 -5.49
CA THR A 197 -8.98 2.80 -6.44
C THR A 197 -10.26 2.13 -5.95
N ALA A 198 -10.18 0.89 -5.44
CA ALA A 198 -11.32 0.21 -4.84
C ALA A 198 -11.85 0.95 -3.60
N THR A 199 -10.95 1.44 -2.73
CA THR A 199 -11.35 2.24 -1.57
C THR A 199 -12.03 3.54 -2.00
N ARG A 200 -11.51 4.21 -3.02
CA ARG A 200 -12.10 5.43 -3.58
C ARG A 200 -13.49 5.17 -4.16
N ALA A 201 -13.66 4.07 -4.89
CA ALA A 201 -14.95 3.71 -5.47
C ALA A 201 -16.02 3.48 -4.39
N GLY A 202 -15.65 2.84 -3.27
CA GLY A 202 -16.55 2.62 -2.13
C GLY A 202 -16.76 3.84 -1.22
N THR A 203 -16.16 5.00 -1.55
CA THR A 203 -16.33 6.21 -0.75
C THR A 203 -17.60 6.95 -1.20
N PRO A 204 -18.49 7.36 -0.25
CA PRO A 204 -19.74 8.02 -0.60
C PRO A 204 -19.51 9.35 -1.34
N SER A 205 -20.43 9.73 -2.20
CA SER A 205 -20.35 10.96 -3.01
C SER A 205 -20.30 12.25 -2.18
N SER A 206 -20.76 12.20 -0.93
CA SER A 206 -20.68 13.30 0.03
C SER A 206 -19.23 13.57 0.50
N PHE A 207 -18.34 12.58 0.42
CA PHE A 207 -16.93 12.76 0.69
C PHE A 207 -16.22 13.44 -0.49
N ARG A 208 -15.78 14.66 -0.29
CA ARG A 208 -15.12 15.43 -1.37
C ARG A 208 -13.82 14.77 -1.81
N MET A 209 -13.74 14.43 -3.10
CA MET A 209 -12.57 13.74 -3.66
C MET A 209 -11.27 14.55 -3.55
N SER A 210 -11.33 15.86 -3.36
CA SER A 210 -10.16 16.68 -3.01
C SER A 210 -9.48 16.28 -1.68
N ASN A 211 -10.12 15.42 -0.86
CA ASN A 211 -9.53 14.85 0.36
C ASN A 211 -8.78 13.51 0.12
N TRP A 212 -8.60 13.09 -1.13
CA TRP A 212 -8.01 11.80 -1.47
C TRP A 212 -6.67 11.51 -0.76
N CYS A 213 -5.83 12.52 -0.56
CA CYS A 213 -4.53 12.33 0.10
C CYS A 213 -4.63 11.95 1.59
N LYS A 214 -5.81 12.12 2.21
CA LYS A 214 -6.07 11.70 3.59
C LYS A 214 -6.44 10.22 3.65
N MET A 215 -7.04 9.68 2.58
CA MET A 215 -7.41 8.27 2.47
C MET A 215 -6.19 7.33 2.47
N THR A 216 -5.02 7.83 2.01
CA THR A 216 -3.80 7.03 1.90
C THR A 216 -3.39 6.41 3.23
N GLU A 217 -3.63 7.09 4.34
CA GLU A 217 -3.29 6.61 5.67
C GLU A 217 -4.05 5.32 6.04
N GLN A 218 -5.36 5.33 5.89
CA GLN A 218 -6.17 4.12 6.11
C GLN A 218 -5.86 3.02 5.10
N CYS A 219 -5.63 3.39 3.83
CA CYS A 219 -5.27 2.42 2.80
C CYS A 219 -3.97 1.68 3.14
N ASP A 220 -2.94 2.40 3.60
CA ASP A 220 -1.69 1.78 4.03
C ASP A 220 -1.90 0.80 5.19
N ILE A 221 -2.66 1.21 6.21
CA ILE A 221 -2.96 0.37 7.39
C ILE A 221 -3.66 -0.93 6.95
N THR A 222 -4.77 -0.79 6.27
CA THR A 222 -5.63 -1.94 5.93
C THR A 222 -4.99 -2.85 4.88
N LEU A 223 -4.27 -2.30 3.90
CA LEU A 223 -3.52 -3.07 2.92
C LEU A 223 -2.45 -3.94 3.60
N ASN A 224 -1.66 -3.36 4.52
CA ASN A 224 -0.59 -4.08 5.20
C ASN A 224 -1.11 -5.09 6.23
N MET A 225 -2.31 -4.91 6.77
CA MET A 225 -2.94 -5.93 7.62
C MET A 225 -3.28 -7.22 6.88
N MET A 226 -3.52 -7.14 5.57
CA MET A 226 -3.88 -8.31 4.75
C MET A 226 -2.69 -9.00 4.08
N ARG A 227 -1.49 -8.44 4.21
CA ARG A 227 -0.27 -8.95 3.60
C ARG A 227 0.56 -9.72 4.62
N PRO A 228 1.07 -10.92 4.29
CA PRO A 228 2.01 -11.62 5.17
C PRO A 228 3.37 -10.89 5.18
N CYS A 229 4.02 -10.83 6.32
CA CYS A 229 5.42 -10.41 6.40
C CYS A 229 6.32 -11.43 5.68
N THR A 230 7.36 -10.97 4.97
CA THR A 230 8.25 -11.87 4.22
C THR A 230 9.15 -12.67 5.16
N THR A 231 9.70 -12.04 6.19
CA THR A 231 10.61 -12.69 7.14
C THR A 231 9.88 -13.58 8.15
N ASN A 232 8.66 -13.21 8.52
CA ASN A 232 7.83 -14.01 9.42
C ASN A 232 6.37 -14.07 8.94
N PRO A 233 5.99 -15.06 8.10
CA PRO A 233 4.64 -15.16 7.55
C PRO A 233 3.52 -15.39 8.58
N LEU A 234 3.85 -15.64 9.85
CA LEU A 234 2.86 -15.73 10.94
C LEU A 234 2.35 -14.36 11.39
N LEU A 235 3.04 -13.29 10.97
CA LEU A 235 2.65 -11.92 11.23
C LEU A 235 2.16 -11.27 9.93
N SER A 236 1.23 -10.33 10.06
CA SER A 236 0.93 -9.43 8.94
C SER A 236 2.08 -8.42 8.76
N ALA A 237 2.18 -7.83 7.57
CA ALA A 237 3.14 -6.75 7.31
C ALA A 237 2.92 -5.57 8.27
N PHE A 238 1.66 -5.28 8.61
CA PHE A 238 1.32 -4.27 9.61
C PHE A 238 1.84 -4.68 11.00
N GLU A 239 1.54 -5.89 11.45
CA GLU A 239 1.92 -6.36 12.79
C GLU A 239 3.45 -6.43 12.96
N ALA A 240 4.18 -6.81 11.91
CA ALA A 240 5.63 -6.86 11.92
C ALA A 240 6.28 -5.45 12.04
N MET A 241 5.60 -4.41 11.55
CA MET A 241 6.13 -3.04 11.50
C MET A 241 5.60 -2.15 12.63
N GLU A 242 4.33 -2.30 12.98
CA GLU A 242 3.61 -1.42 13.91
C GLU A 242 3.23 -2.09 15.23
N GLY A 243 3.39 -3.43 15.29
CA GLY A 243 2.86 -4.23 16.39
C GLY A 243 1.39 -4.64 16.20
N THR A 244 0.88 -5.40 17.15
CA THR A 244 -0.48 -5.95 17.08
C THR A 244 -1.52 -4.85 17.10
N TYR A 245 -2.41 -4.83 16.11
CA TYR A 245 -3.50 -3.84 16.05
C TYR A 245 -4.63 -4.21 17.02
N SER A 246 -5.01 -3.25 17.85
CA SER A 246 -6.13 -3.39 18.79
C SER A 246 -7.38 -2.68 18.27
N PHE A 247 -8.34 -3.41 17.75
CA PHE A 247 -9.61 -2.84 17.26
C PHE A 247 -10.46 -2.20 18.35
N SER A 248 -10.30 -2.61 19.60
CA SER A 248 -10.99 -2.00 20.75
C SER A 248 -10.36 -0.66 21.16
N ALA A 249 -9.03 -0.56 21.06
CA ALA A 249 -8.30 0.67 21.38
C ALA A 249 -8.28 1.65 20.21
N THR A 250 -8.38 1.15 18.98
CA THR A 250 -8.25 1.95 17.76
C THR A 250 -9.34 1.55 16.76
N PRO A 251 -10.56 2.08 16.95
CA PRO A 251 -11.71 1.73 16.11
C PRO A 251 -11.49 2.19 14.67
N MET A 252 -11.94 1.39 13.73
CA MET A 252 -11.92 1.69 12.29
C MET A 252 -13.33 1.76 11.73
N ALA A 253 -13.49 2.62 10.74
CA ALA A 253 -14.69 2.70 9.89
C ALA A 253 -14.28 2.73 8.41
N PRO A 254 -15.17 2.46 7.47
CA PRO A 254 -14.91 2.72 6.05
C PRO A 254 -14.56 4.19 5.81
N VAL A 255 -13.60 4.44 4.92
CA VAL A 255 -13.24 5.83 4.57
C VAL A 255 -14.45 6.55 3.98
N GLY A 256 -14.66 7.78 4.40
CA GLY A 256 -15.79 8.59 3.97
C GLY A 256 -17.07 8.37 4.78
N THR A 257 -17.06 7.52 5.81
CA THR A 257 -18.21 7.40 6.72
C THR A 257 -18.53 8.76 7.32
N GLU A 258 -19.76 9.19 7.11
CA GLU A 258 -20.28 10.44 7.67
C GLU A 258 -20.51 10.29 9.17
N MET A 259 -20.11 11.29 9.91
CA MET A 259 -20.21 11.31 11.38
C MET A 259 -20.41 12.70 11.92
N LEU A 260 -20.85 12.80 13.16
CA LEU A 260 -20.91 14.03 13.92
C LEU A 260 -19.75 14.07 14.91
N MET A 261 -18.87 15.05 14.80
CA MET A 261 -17.74 15.23 15.72
C MET A 261 -18.09 16.26 16.78
N HIS A 262 -17.95 15.88 18.04
CA HIS A 262 -18.26 16.77 19.17
C HIS A 262 -17.43 18.06 19.13
N LEU A 263 -18.09 19.20 19.34
CA LEU A 263 -17.47 20.51 19.46
C LEU A 263 -17.35 20.89 20.94
N LYS A 264 -16.12 21.03 21.41
CA LYS A 264 -15.85 21.38 22.82
C LYS A 264 -16.54 22.68 23.21
N PRO A 265 -17.12 22.79 24.45
CA PRO A 265 -17.82 23.98 24.90
C PRO A 265 -17.05 25.29 24.77
N ILE A 266 -15.73 25.26 24.99
CA ILE A 266 -14.84 26.43 24.84
C ILE A 266 -14.77 27.01 23.42
N ARG A 267 -15.22 26.24 22.41
CA ARG A 267 -15.18 26.61 20.98
C ARG A 267 -16.56 26.94 20.41
N ARG A 268 -17.58 27.05 21.25
CA ARG A 268 -18.97 27.29 20.82
C ARG A 268 -19.67 28.29 21.76
N GLY A 269 -20.62 29.03 21.23
CA GLY A 269 -21.54 29.84 22.00
C GLY A 269 -22.60 28.97 22.72
N THR A 270 -23.34 29.58 23.60
CA THR A 270 -24.36 28.92 24.44
C THR A 270 -25.44 28.20 23.61
N TRP A 271 -25.77 28.75 22.45
CA TRP A 271 -26.83 28.25 21.56
C TRP A 271 -26.30 27.60 20.28
N ASP A 272 -24.96 27.42 20.14
CA ASP A 272 -24.39 26.77 18.98
C ASP A 272 -24.59 25.25 18.99
N TYR A 273 -24.56 24.65 17.83
CA TYR A 273 -24.59 23.18 17.72
C TYR A 273 -23.42 22.53 18.47
N HIS A 274 -23.71 21.42 19.12
CA HIS A 274 -22.73 20.68 19.93
C HIS A 274 -21.81 19.80 19.09
N ALA A 275 -22.12 19.61 17.81
CA ALA A 275 -21.36 18.76 16.90
C ALA A 275 -21.25 19.39 15.52
N LEU A 276 -20.20 19.02 14.80
CA LEU A 276 -19.96 19.39 13.41
C LEU A 276 -20.02 18.13 12.53
N ARG A 277 -20.55 18.28 11.32
CA ARG A 277 -20.52 17.23 10.31
C ARG A 277 -19.09 17.02 9.83
N ALA A 278 -18.68 15.77 9.77
CA ALA A 278 -17.37 15.36 9.33
C ALA A 278 -17.41 14.02 8.61
N TRP A 279 -16.34 13.67 7.92
CA TRP A 279 -16.16 12.37 7.29
C TRP A 279 -14.91 11.73 7.84
N TYR A 280 -15.04 10.49 8.28
CA TYR A 280 -13.93 9.67 8.75
C TYR A 280 -12.92 9.39 7.62
N PHE A 281 -11.62 9.43 7.91
CA PHE A 281 -10.61 9.04 6.92
C PHE A 281 -9.50 8.11 7.45
N ALA A 282 -9.24 8.09 8.77
CA ALA A 282 -8.25 7.18 9.37
C ALA A 282 -8.40 7.08 10.90
N PRO A 283 -7.91 6.01 11.54
CA PRO A 283 -7.76 5.96 12.98
C PRO A 283 -6.56 6.81 13.42
N ALA A 284 -6.57 7.25 14.68
CA ALA A 284 -5.42 7.92 15.28
C ALA A 284 -4.63 6.91 16.13
N LEU A 285 -3.63 6.25 15.51
CA LEU A 285 -2.90 5.12 16.11
C LEU A 285 -2.25 5.44 17.46
N ASN A 286 -1.88 6.71 17.70
CA ASN A 286 -1.20 7.13 18.93
C ASN A 286 -2.16 7.51 20.07
N HIS A 287 -3.47 7.34 19.89
CA HIS A 287 -4.47 7.77 20.84
C HIS A 287 -5.53 6.70 21.06
N TYR A 288 -5.88 6.47 22.31
CA TYR A 288 -6.92 5.49 22.66
C TYR A 288 -8.30 5.99 22.21
N ARG A 289 -8.97 5.19 21.38
CA ARG A 289 -10.32 5.44 20.85
C ARG A 289 -10.49 6.81 20.18
N VAL A 290 -9.47 7.26 19.47
CA VAL A 290 -9.51 8.52 18.72
C VAL A 290 -9.49 8.25 17.25
N ILE A 291 -10.32 8.98 16.51
CA ILE A 291 -10.40 8.90 15.05
C ILE A 291 -10.04 10.25 14.42
N LYS A 292 -9.69 10.20 13.16
CA LYS A 292 -9.40 11.35 12.30
C LYS A 292 -10.56 11.56 11.33
N GLY A 293 -11.04 12.80 11.27
CA GLY A 293 -12.07 13.20 10.34
C GLY A 293 -11.75 14.50 9.64
N VAL A 294 -12.36 14.70 8.51
CA VAL A 294 -12.34 15.96 7.77
C VAL A 294 -13.69 16.65 7.88
N LEU A 295 -13.68 17.91 8.31
CA LEU A 295 -14.88 18.75 8.39
C LEU A 295 -15.33 19.16 7.00
N GLU A 296 -16.56 19.64 6.89
CA GLU A 296 -17.12 20.21 5.66
C GLU A 296 -16.27 21.38 5.12
N SER A 297 -15.63 22.13 5.99
CA SER A 297 -14.66 23.19 5.65
C SER A 297 -13.36 22.66 5.01
N GLY A 298 -13.11 21.35 5.01
CA GLY A 298 -11.87 20.72 4.57
C GLY A 298 -10.79 20.63 5.67
N ALA A 299 -11.04 21.18 6.85
CA ALA A 299 -10.10 21.13 7.97
C ALA A 299 -10.07 19.74 8.62
N ASP A 300 -8.88 19.29 9.01
CA ASP A 300 -8.70 18.03 9.74
C ASP A 300 -9.01 18.21 11.21
N ARG A 301 -9.61 17.20 11.78
CA ARG A 301 -9.88 17.12 13.21
C ARG A 301 -9.67 15.70 13.72
N ILE A 302 -9.20 15.59 14.95
CA ILE A 302 -9.18 14.34 15.72
C ILE A 302 -10.22 14.45 16.85
N THR A 303 -10.89 13.35 17.16
CA THR A 303 -11.88 13.27 18.23
C THR A 303 -11.98 11.87 18.81
N ASP A 304 -12.33 11.81 20.08
CA ASP A 304 -12.70 10.62 20.85
C ASP A 304 -14.23 10.46 20.96
N THR A 305 -14.97 11.46 20.51
CA THR A 305 -16.43 11.52 20.62
C THR A 305 -17.04 11.84 19.24
N TRP A 306 -17.74 10.85 18.69
CA TRP A 306 -18.42 10.89 17.39
C TRP A 306 -19.75 10.13 17.43
#